data_dd7bf97ad7c9674c1131de97886f1e2b
#
_entry.id   dd7bf97ad7c9674c1131de97886f1e2b
#
_cell.length_a   1.000
_cell.length_b   1.000
_cell.length_c   1.000
_cell.angle_alpha   90.00
_cell.angle_beta   90.00
_cell.angle_gamma   90.00
#
_symmetry.space_group_name_H-M   'P 1'
#
loop_
_entity.id
_entity.type
_entity.pdbx_description
1 polymer ?
#
loop_
_entity_poly.entity_id
_entity_poly.type
_entity_poly.pdbx_seq_one_letter_code
_entity_poly.pdbx_strand_id
1 'polypeptide(L)'
;EKVYELNKKYNKIVEDNEDVSRNINWKLVDFEFDNLFNYGDGNNVSFEELSGIIGIFGKNFSGKSSIIDGILWTLFNTTSKNERKNLNVINQNKEFCRGKVKIQIDDRVYTVERSAKKYVKRLKGTETLEAKTDLNFEVFDPVMGETVSLNGLTRTLTDANIRKQFGT
;
A
#
# COMPACT_ATOMS: atom_id res chain seq x y z
N GLU A 1 -26.47 38.80 -8.43
CA GLU A 1 -26.57 38.50 -6.96
C GLU A 1 -26.99 37.02 -6.74
N LYS A 2 -28.18 36.61 -7.20
CA LYS A 2 -28.66 35.20 -7.09
C LYS A 2 -27.72 34.12 -7.62
N VAL A 3 -27.03 34.36 -8.75
CA VAL A 3 -26.09 33.40 -9.36
C VAL A 3 -24.84 33.25 -8.50
N TYR A 4 -24.38 34.32 -7.87
CA TYR A 4 -23.22 34.31 -6.97
C TYR A 4 -23.53 33.54 -5.67
N GLU A 5 -24.70 33.72 -5.12
CA GLU A 5 -25.14 32.99 -3.90
C GLU A 5 -25.35 31.50 -4.17
N LEU A 6 -25.91 31.13 -5.34
CA LEU A 6 -26.05 29.76 -5.79
C LEU A 6 -24.67 29.09 -5.97
N ASN A 7 -23.74 29.80 -6.62
CA ASN A 7 -22.39 29.29 -6.82
C ASN A 7 -21.65 29.07 -5.49
N LYS A 8 -21.78 30.01 -4.56
CA LYS A 8 -21.20 29.88 -3.20
C LYS A 8 -21.81 28.70 -2.42
N LYS A 9 -23.14 28.51 -2.55
CA LYS A 9 -23.85 27.39 -1.93
C LYS A 9 -23.42 26.03 -2.49
N TYR A 10 -23.29 25.93 -3.82
CA TYR A 10 -22.87 24.68 -4.46
C TYR A 10 -21.38 24.39 -4.27
N ASN A 11 -20.51 25.40 -4.26
CA ASN A 11 -19.11 25.23 -3.93
C ASN A 11 -18.93 24.71 -2.50
N LYS A 12 -19.72 25.23 -1.54
CA LYS A 12 -19.69 24.74 -0.17
C LYS A 12 -20.18 23.28 -0.05
N ILE A 13 -21.20 22.89 -0.82
CA ILE A 13 -21.68 21.50 -0.87
C ILE A 13 -20.64 20.57 -1.50
N VAL A 14 -19.86 21.04 -2.48
CA VAL A 14 -18.77 20.29 -3.10
C VAL A 14 -17.57 20.19 -2.17
N GLU A 15 -17.27 21.24 -1.39
CA GLU A 15 -16.21 21.23 -0.37
C GLU A 15 -16.55 20.34 0.83
N ASP A 16 -17.84 20.28 1.22
CA ASP A 16 -18.35 19.45 2.32
C ASP A 16 -18.59 17.98 1.90
N ASN A 17 -18.63 17.66 0.61
CA ASN A 17 -18.70 16.29 0.12
C ASN A 17 -17.29 15.66 0.14
N GLU A 18 -16.98 14.94 1.20
CA GLU A 18 -15.77 14.13 1.33
C GLU A 18 -15.67 13.02 0.25
N ASP A 19 -16.75 12.77 -0.48
CA ASP A 19 -16.87 11.76 -1.56
C ASP A 19 -16.48 12.28 -2.96
N VAL A 20 -16.00 13.54 -3.09
CA VAL A 20 -15.37 13.94 -4.35
C VAL A 20 -14.06 13.15 -4.46
N SER A 21 -14.07 12.09 -5.26
CA SER A 21 -12.88 11.36 -5.61
C SER A 21 -11.85 12.35 -6.15
N ARG A 22 -10.93 12.78 -5.27
CA ARG A 22 -9.82 13.62 -5.66
C ARG A 22 -9.05 12.81 -6.67
N ASN A 23 -8.96 13.33 -7.88
CA ASN A 23 -8.12 12.75 -8.92
C ASN A 23 -6.66 13.01 -8.51
N ILE A 24 -6.19 12.26 -7.51
CA ILE A 24 -4.85 12.39 -6.95
C ILE A 24 -3.91 11.76 -7.97
N ASN A 25 -3.13 12.60 -8.63
CA ASN A 25 -2.11 12.14 -9.57
C ASN A 25 -0.89 11.67 -8.79
N TRP A 26 -0.80 10.36 -8.52
CA TRP A 26 0.35 9.77 -7.86
C TRP A 26 1.19 8.92 -8.83
N LYS A 27 2.49 8.90 -8.61
CA LYS A 27 3.46 8.12 -9.37
C LYS A 27 4.10 7.08 -8.47
N LEU A 28 4.08 5.81 -8.88
CA LEU A 28 4.82 4.76 -8.23
C LEU A 28 6.32 4.97 -8.51
N VAL A 29 7.13 5.03 -7.46
CA VAL A 29 8.57 5.31 -7.54
C VAL A 29 9.39 4.04 -7.41
N ASP A 30 9.12 3.26 -6.35
CA ASP A 30 9.95 2.11 -5.99
C ASP A 30 9.16 1.06 -5.22
N PHE A 31 9.51 -0.21 -5.40
CA PHE A 31 8.97 -1.33 -4.64
C PHE A 31 10.09 -2.28 -4.23
N GLU A 32 10.45 -2.24 -2.94
CA GLU A 32 11.36 -3.18 -2.30
C GLU A 32 10.54 -4.27 -1.60
N PHE A 33 10.96 -5.54 -1.72
CA PHE A 33 10.23 -6.61 -1.05
C PHE A 33 11.08 -7.85 -0.77
N ASP A 34 10.70 -8.53 0.30
CA ASP A 34 11.33 -9.74 0.80
C ASP A 34 10.29 -10.82 1.05
N ASN A 35 10.55 -12.02 0.58
CA ASN A 35 9.78 -13.23 0.88
C ASN A 35 8.27 -13.15 0.59
N LEU A 36 7.88 -12.37 -0.42
CA LEU A 36 6.52 -12.32 -0.90
C LEU A 36 6.25 -13.42 -1.93
N PHE A 37 5.22 -14.23 -1.69
CA PHE A 37 4.77 -15.31 -2.58
C PHE A 37 5.91 -16.27 -2.93
N ASN A 38 6.38 -16.24 -4.20
CA ASN A 38 7.44 -17.12 -4.71
C ASN A 38 8.84 -16.50 -4.62
N TYR A 39 8.91 -15.22 -4.22
CA TYR A 39 10.18 -14.50 -4.15
C TYR A 39 10.92 -14.78 -2.84
N GLY A 40 12.23 -14.68 -2.88
CA GLY A 40 13.11 -14.71 -1.73
C GLY A 40 13.41 -13.30 -1.19
N ASP A 41 14.58 -13.16 -0.59
CA ASP A 41 15.04 -11.89 0.00
C ASP A 41 15.64 -10.95 -1.06
N GLY A 42 15.63 -9.64 -0.79
CA GLY A 42 16.43 -8.63 -1.50
C GLY A 42 15.92 -8.27 -2.90
N ASN A 43 14.61 -8.21 -3.11
CA ASN A 43 14.04 -7.82 -4.40
C ASN A 43 13.73 -6.32 -4.44
N ASN A 44 13.99 -5.69 -5.60
CA ASN A 44 13.65 -4.30 -5.86
C ASN A 44 13.14 -4.13 -7.30
N VAL A 45 12.12 -3.29 -7.48
CA VAL A 45 11.63 -2.83 -8.78
C VAL A 45 11.54 -1.31 -8.74
N SER A 46 12.45 -0.63 -9.46
CA SER A 46 12.38 0.82 -9.65
C SER A 46 11.47 1.18 -10.81
N PHE A 47 10.60 2.17 -10.60
CA PHE A 47 9.66 2.72 -11.59
C PHE A 47 10.03 4.14 -12.02
N GLU A 48 11.12 4.72 -11.47
CA GLU A 48 11.49 6.12 -11.68
C GLU A 48 11.66 6.48 -13.17
N GLU A 49 12.39 5.64 -13.90
CA GLU A 49 12.69 5.84 -15.32
C GLU A 49 11.65 5.23 -16.25
N LEU A 50 10.63 4.56 -15.69
CA LEU A 50 9.60 3.91 -16.48
C LEU A 50 8.50 4.91 -16.85
N SER A 51 8.11 4.94 -18.12
CA SER A 51 7.03 5.79 -18.64
C SER A 51 6.20 5.04 -19.67
N GLY A 52 4.91 5.44 -19.82
CA GLY A 52 4.01 4.84 -20.76
C GLY A 52 3.52 3.44 -20.35
N ILE A 53 3.34 2.55 -21.32
CA ILE A 53 2.85 1.17 -21.10
C ILE A 53 4.03 0.25 -20.91
N ILE A 54 4.08 -0.43 -19.76
CA ILE A 54 5.16 -1.34 -19.40
C ILE A 54 4.65 -2.77 -19.39
N GLY A 55 5.32 -3.65 -20.12
CA GLY A 55 5.01 -5.08 -20.14
C GLY A 55 5.95 -5.89 -19.24
N ILE A 56 5.39 -6.78 -18.40
CA ILE A 56 6.15 -7.75 -17.61
C ILE A 56 6.09 -9.10 -18.31
N PHE A 57 7.21 -9.57 -18.83
CA PHE A 57 7.32 -10.81 -19.58
C PHE A 57 8.02 -11.91 -18.75
N GLY A 58 7.66 -13.16 -19.01
CA GLY A 58 8.28 -14.32 -18.35
C GLY A 58 7.44 -15.58 -18.54
N LYS A 59 7.99 -16.73 -18.19
CA LYS A 59 7.29 -18.03 -18.24
C LYS A 59 6.06 -18.03 -17.30
N ASN A 60 5.10 -18.91 -17.58
CA ASN A 60 3.99 -19.13 -16.65
C ASN A 60 4.54 -19.58 -15.28
N PHE A 61 3.87 -19.16 -14.21
CA PHE A 61 4.29 -19.40 -12.82
C PHE A 61 5.62 -18.76 -12.37
N SER A 62 6.22 -17.87 -13.18
CA SER A 62 7.45 -17.16 -12.80
C SER A 62 7.26 -16.02 -11.78
N GLY A 63 6.04 -15.79 -11.30
CA GLY A 63 5.77 -14.77 -10.29
C GLY A 63 5.42 -13.37 -10.84
N LYS A 64 5.19 -13.21 -12.16
CA LYS A 64 4.83 -11.90 -12.75
C LYS A 64 3.69 -11.19 -12.04
N SER A 65 2.59 -11.88 -11.81
CA SER A 65 1.40 -11.35 -11.10
C SER A 65 1.70 -11.05 -9.63
N SER A 66 2.65 -11.75 -9.03
CA SER A 66 3.02 -11.57 -7.62
C SER A 66 3.67 -10.22 -7.34
N ILE A 67 4.26 -9.57 -8.35
CA ILE A 67 4.79 -8.20 -8.21
C ILE A 67 3.62 -7.23 -7.95
N ILE A 68 2.58 -7.29 -8.79
CA ILE A 68 1.38 -6.45 -8.64
C ILE A 68 0.64 -6.78 -7.34
N ASP A 69 0.45 -8.07 -7.04
CA ASP A 69 -0.16 -8.52 -5.80
C ASP A 69 0.64 -8.10 -4.56
N GLY A 70 1.98 -8.05 -4.65
CA GLY A 70 2.84 -7.55 -3.59
C GLY A 70 2.65 -6.05 -3.34
N ILE A 71 2.53 -5.24 -4.39
CA ILE A 71 2.24 -3.80 -4.28
C ILE A 71 0.85 -3.59 -3.66
N LEU A 72 -0.18 -4.28 -4.16
CA LEU A 72 -1.56 -4.20 -3.65
C LEU A 72 -1.65 -4.63 -2.18
N TRP A 73 -0.95 -5.70 -1.81
CA TRP A 73 -0.90 -6.16 -0.43
C TRP A 73 -0.19 -5.15 0.47
N THR A 74 0.94 -4.60 0.04
CA THR A 74 1.70 -3.61 0.81
C THR A 74 0.86 -2.36 1.06
N LEU A 75 0.22 -1.82 0.04
CA LEU A 75 -0.59 -0.61 0.14
C LEU A 75 -1.94 -0.84 0.86
N PHE A 76 -2.68 -1.86 0.44
CA PHE A 76 -4.11 -1.98 0.78
C PHE A 76 -4.48 -3.26 1.50
N ASN A 77 -3.51 -4.12 1.85
CA ASN A 77 -3.74 -5.43 2.46
C ASN A 77 -4.70 -6.32 1.64
N THR A 78 -4.58 -6.27 0.32
CA THR A 78 -5.39 -7.03 -0.63
C THR A 78 -4.53 -7.61 -1.74
N THR A 79 -5.06 -8.60 -2.46
CA THR A 79 -4.43 -9.16 -3.66
C THR A 79 -5.47 -9.23 -4.78
N SER A 80 -5.06 -9.40 -6.03
CA SER A 80 -5.95 -9.55 -7.18
C SER A 80 -6.93 -10.73 -7.03
N LYS A 81 -6.54 -11.73 -6.25
CA LYS A 81 -7.35 -12.92 -5.98
C LYS A 81 -8.22 -12.83 -4.72
N ASN A 82 -8.31 -11.65 -4.09
CA ASN A 82 -9.02 -11.45 -2.81
C ASN A 82 -8.61 -12.44 -1.70
N GLU A 83 -7.37 -12.91 -1.70
CA GLU A 83 -6.85 -13.74 -0.63
C GLU A 83 -6.75 -12.93 0.66
N ARG A 84 -7.64 -13.23 1.61
CA ARG A 84 -7.75 -12.50 2.87
C ARG A 84 -6.77 -12.95 3.95
N LYS A 85 -6.00 -14.03 3.71
CA LYS A 85 -5.08 -14.57 4.71
C LYS A 85 -3.67 -14.09 4.44
N ASN A 86 -3.15 -13.21 5.29
CA ASN A 86 -1.76 -12.75 5.22
C ASN A 86 -0.74 -13.88 5.27
N LEU A 87 -1.11 -15.05 5.82
CA LEU A 87 -0.29 -16.24 5.80
C LEU A 87 0.10 -16.69 4.37
N ASN A 88 -0.83 -16.54 3.41
CA ASN A 88 -0.62 -16.97 2.03
C ASN A 88 0.26 -16.00 1.21
N VAL A 89 0.51 -14.82 1.74
CA VAL A 89 1.41 -13.83 1.13
C VAL A 89 2.87 -14.14 1.48
N ILE A 90 3.11 -14.74 2.64
CA ILE A 90 4.45 -15.13 3.07
C ILE A 90 4.90 -16.35 2.26
N ASN A 91 6.11 -16.30 1.70
CA ASN A 91 6.72 -17.43 1.04
C ASN A 91 6.64 -18.69 1.93
N GLN A 92 6.27 -19.83 1.34
CA GLN A 92 6.03 -21.07 2.09
C GLN A 92 7.26 -21.51 2.91
N ASN A 93 8.46 -21.25 2.39
CA ASN A 93 9.73 -21.64 2.99
C ASN A 93 10.32 -20.56 3.95
N LYS A 94 9.59 -19.50 4.23
CA LYS A 94 10.05 -18.37 5.03
C LYS A 94 9.09 -18.08 6.18
N GLU A 95 9.61 -17.48 7.24
CA GLU A 95 8.84 -17.16 8.45
C GLU A 95 8.24 -15.74 8.44
N PHE A 96 8.74 -14.87 7.57
CA PHE A 96 8.28 -13.50 7.43
C PHE A 96 8.30 -13.04 5.99
N CYS A 97 7.55 -11.97 5.71
CA CYS A 97 7.67 -11.21 4.48
C CYS A 97 7.57 -9.70 4.76
N ARG A 98 8.06 -8.92 3.82
CA ARG A 98 8.04 -7.46 3.88
C ARG A 98 7.81 -6.89 2.48
N GLY A 99 7.01 -5.84 2.39
CA GLY A 99 6.87 -4.99 1.21
C GLY A 99 7.02 -3.54 1.62
N LYS A 100 7.74 -2.75 0.80
CA LYS A 100 7.93 -1.32 0.98
C LYS A 100 7.72 -0.64 -0.36
N VAL A 101 6.70 0.21 -0.44
CA VAL A 101 6.32 0.96 -1.64
C VAL A 101 6.57 2.43 -1.42
N LYS A 102 7.23 3.09 -2.38
CA LYS A 102 7.37 4.55 -2.43
C LYS A 102 6.48 5.12 -3.53
N ILE A 103 5.72 6.13 -3.17
CA ILE A 103 4.78 6.84 -4.06
C ILE A 103 5.06 8.33 -3.98
N GLN A 104 5.20 8.97 -5.14
CA GLN A 104 5.31 10.42 -5.23
C GLN A 104 3.95 11.04 -5.53
N ILE A 105 3.59 12.06 -4.76
CA ILE A 105 2.46 12.96 -5.01
C ILE A 105 3.02 14.38 -4.92
N ASP A 106 2.95 15.11 -6.01
CA ASP A 106 3.60 16.43 -6.16
C ASP A 106 5.09 16.35 -5.79
N ASP A 107 5.55 17.15 -4.82
CA ASP A 107 6.94 17.19 -4.36
C ASP A 107 7.23 16.24 -3.19
N ARG A 108 6.24 15.51 -2.70
CA ARG A 108 6.35 14.67 -1.51
C ARG A 108 6.45 13.20 -1.87
N VAL A 109 7.30 12.48 -1.15
CA VAL A 109 7.45 11.03 -1.28
C VAL A 109 6.83 10.34 -0.07
N TYR A 110 5.80 9.55 -0.33
CA TYR A 110 5.12 8.72 0.65
C TYR A 110 5.71 7.31 0.64
N THR A 111 5.98 6.78 1.81
CA THR A 111 6.48 5.42 1.99
C THR A 111 5.48 4.61 2.80
N VAL A 112 5.03 3.49 2.26
CA VAL A 112 4.23 2.49 2.98
C VAL A 112 5.06 1.23 3.11
N GLU A 113 5.25 0.77 4.33
CA GLU A 113 5.92 -0.49 4.62
C GLU A 113 4.99 -1.41 5.39
N ARG A 114 4.75 -2.60 4.86
CA ARG A 114 3.96 -3.65 5.50
C ARG A 114 4.81 -4.91 5.64
N SER A 115 4.76 -5.50 6.82
CA SER A 115 5.40 -6.79 7.08
C SER A 115 4.40 -7.78 7.67
N ALA A 116 4.68 -9.07 7.49
CA ALA A 116 3.93 -10.14 8.12
C ALA A 116 4.88 -11.22 8.62
N LYS A 117 4.58 -11.77 9.81
CA LYS A 117 5.36 -12.84 10.44
C LYS A 117 4.45 -13.97 10.87
N LYS A 118 4.85 -15.22 10.57
CA LYS A 118 4.17 -16.43 11.01
C LYS A 118 4.26 -16.58 12.53
N TYR A 119 3.21 -17.06 13.15
CA TYR A 119 3.22 -17.47 14.55
C TYR A 119 2.21 -18.59 14.78
N VAL A 120 2.49 -19.41 15.79
CA VAL A 120 1.59 -20.49 16.20
C VAL A 120 0.63 -19.95 17.25
N LYS A 121 -0.67 -20.01 16.93
CA LYS A 121 -1.74 -19.69 17.87
C LYS A 121 -2.27 -20.95 18.48
N ARG A 122 -2.30 -21.02 19.81
CA ARG A 122 -2.87 -22.12 20.59
C ARG A 122 -4.22 -21.74 21.13
N LEU A 123 -5.26 -22.44 20.70
CA LEU A 123 -6.62 -22.24 21.20
C LEU A 123 -7.26 -23.60 21.52
N LYS A 124 -7.71 -23.78 22.75
CA LYS A 124 -8.39 -25.00 23.22
C LYS A 124 -7.70 -26.33 22.84
N GLY A 125 -6.36 -26.35 22.94
CA GLY A 125 -5.56 -27.54 22.61
C GLY A 125 -5.26 -27.76 21.14
N THR A 126 -5.77 -26.90 20.26
CA THR A 126 -5.46 -26.92 18.80
C THR A 126 -4.45 -25.85 18.47
N GLU A 127 -3.41 -26.23 17.74
CA GLU A 127 -2.40 -25.29 17.20
C GLU A 127 -2.77 -24.91 15.78
N THR A 128 -2.83 -23.61 15.49
CA THR A 128 -3.03 -23.08 14.15
C THR A 128 -1.93 -22.11 13.78
N LEU A 129 -1.45 -22.18 12.53
CA LEU A 129 -0.47 -21.23 12.02
C LEU A 129 -1.23 -20.00 11.50
N GLU A 130 -0.89 -18.83 12.03
CA GLU A 130 -1.44 -17.54 11.63
C GLU A 130 -0.31 -16.55 11.28
N ALA A 131 -0.66 -15.40 10.69
CA ALA A 131 0.28 -14.33 10.42
C ALA A 131 -0.14 -13.06 11.15
N LYS A 132 0.81 -12.43 11.85
CA LYS A 132 0.68 -11.09 12.42
C LYS A 132 1.29 -10.09 11.44
N THR A 133 0.60 -8.99 11.19
CA THR A 133 1.06 -7.91 10.30
C THR A 133 1.36 -6.64 11.06
N ASP A 134 2.41 -5.95 10.66
CA ASP A 134 2.76 -4.60 11.07
C ASP A 134 2.71 -3.66 9.85
N LEU A 135 2.46 -2.37 10.08
CA LEU A 135 2.25 -1.37 9.05
C LEU A 135 2.87 -0.05 9.49
N ASN A 136 3.68 0.55 8.61
CA ASN A 136 4.24 1.87 8.76
C ASN A 136 3.87 2.73 7.55
N PHE A 137 3.48 3.97 7.79
CA PHE A 137 3.15 4.96 6.78
C PHE A 137 3.81 6.29 7.13
N GLU A 138 4.61 6.83 6.22
CA GLU A 138 5.39 8.04 6.41
C GLU A 138 5.47 8.87 5.14
N VAL A 139 5.76 10.16 5.29
CA VAL A 139 5.99 11.10 4.19
C VAL A 139 7.31 11.83 4.38
N PHE A 140 8.10 11.93 3.33
CA PHE A 140 9.23 12.83 3.28
C PHE A 140 8.77 14.19 2.75
N ASP A 141 8.98 15.24 3.55
CA ASP A 141 8.71 16.63 3.19
C ASP A 141 10.01 17.30 2.72
N PRO A 142 10.16 17.61 1.42
CA PRO A 142 11.40 18.18 0.89
C PRO A 142 11.65 19.62 1.37
N VAL A 143 10.62 20.33 1.79
CA VAL A 143 10.75 21.71 2.31
C VAL A 143 11.36 21.71 3.69
N MET A 144 10.96 20.78 4.55
CA MET A 144 11.48 20.63 5.90
C MET A 144 12.72 19.73 5.97
N GLY A 145 12.94 18.89 4.93
CA GLY A 145 14.02 17.91 4.89
C GLY A 145 13.84 16.75 5.87
N GLU A 146 12.61 16.53 6.35
CA GLU A 146 12.32 15.57 7.41
C GLU A 146 11.29 14.55 6.95
N THR A 147 11.36 13.35 7.55
CA THR A 147 10.35 12.30 7.38
C THR A 147 9.37 12.35 8.54
N VAL A 148 8.08 12.47 8.23
CA VAL A 148 6.99 12.58 9.20
C VAL A 148 6.15 11.30 9.16
N SER A 149 5.88 10.73 10.32
CA SER A 149 5.00 9.57 10.45
C SER A 149 3.53 9.98 10.28
N LEU A 150 2.82 9.24 9.44
CA LEU A 150 1.38 9.36 9.20
C LEU A 150 0.58 8.18 9.81
N ASN A 151 1.21 7.45 10.72
CA ASN A 151 0.58 6.33 11.41
C ASN A 151 -0.59 6.81 12.28
N GLY A 152 -1.69 6.08 12.23
CA GLY A 152 -2.76 6.22 13.22
C GLY A 152 -2.43 5.50 14.53
N LEU A 153 -3.24 5.71 15.55
CA LEU A 153 -3.10 5.03 16.85
C LEU A 153 -3.23 3.50 16.76
N THR A 154 -3.85 3.02 15.71
CA THR A 154 -4.01 1.59 15.41
C THR A 154 -3.68 1.33 13.94
N ARG A 155 -3.32 0.06 13.64
CA ARG A 155 -3.09 -0.36 12.24
C ARG A 155 -4.31 -0.07 11.35
N THR A 156 -5.53 -0.25 11.85
CA THR A 156 -6.76 0.03 11.08
C THR A 156 -6.87 1.51 10.72
N LEU A 157 -6.49 2.41 11.64
CA LEU A 157 -6.45 3.85 11.35
C LEU A 157 -5.33 4.19 10.36
N THR A 158 -4.18 3.53 10.43
CA THR A 158 -3.11 3.69 9.44
C THR A 158 -3.57 3.24 8.06
N ASP A 159 -4.24 2.08 7.94
CA ASP A 159 -4.84 1.61 6.69
C ASP A 159 -5.87 2.64 6.13
N ALA A 160 -6.70 3.24 6.98
CA ALA A 160 -7.64 4.30 6.59
C ALA A 160 -6.93 5.56 6.11
N ASN A 161 -5.85 5.98 6.78
CA ASN A 161 -5.03 7.12 6.37
C ASN A 161 -4.40 6.90 4.98
N ILE A 162 -3.89 5.69 4.71
CA ILE A 162 -3.33 5.31 3.41
C ILE A 162 -4.41 5.42 2.32
N ARG A 163 -5.61 4.85 2.54
CA ARG A 163 -6.72 4.92 1.58
C ARG A 163 -7.16 6.36 1.33
N LYS A 164 -7.31 7.15 2.38
CA LYS A 164 -7.65 8.58 2.26
C LYS A 164 -6.60 9.36 1.46
N GLN A 165 -5.32 9.06 1.67
CA GLN A 165 -4.22 9.75 0.99
C GLN A 165 -4.15 9.41 -0.50
N PHE A 166 -4.41 8.16 -0.88
CA PHE A 166 -4.31 7.70 -2.27
C PHE A 166 -5.65 7.67 -3.01
N GLY A 167 -6.75 8.07 -2.38
CA GLY A 167 -8.05 8.24 -3.02
C GLY A 167 -8.75 6.93 -3.37
N THR A 168 -8.62 5.90 -2.52
CA THR A 168 -9.25 4.57 -2.71
C THR A 168 -10.23 4.24 -1.60
#